data_1c128b0dcc6d5a0adffee695383b8117
#
_entry.id   1c128b0dcc6d5a0adffee695383b8117
#
_cell.length_a   1.000
_cell.length_b   1.000
_cell.length_c   1.000
_cell.angle_alpha   90.00
_cell.angle_beta   90.00
_cell.angle_gamma   90.00
#
_symmetry.space_group_name_H-M   'P 1'
#
loop_
_entity.id
_entity.type
_entity.pdbx_description
1 polymer ?
#
loop_
_entity_poly.entity_id
_entity_poly.type
_entity_poly.pdbx_seq_one_letter_code
_entity_poly.pdbx_strand_id
1 'polypeptide(L)'
;MISCVKKPICVLLVCFTMLSVMLTDPCATEVLAASDVTVNVSAEKQVIRGFGGMNHPAGIGDLTAAQRETAFGNGQNQLGFSILRIHVDENRNNWYREVETAKSAIKHGAIVFASPWNPPSDMVETFNRNGDTSAKRLKYDKYAAYAQHLNDFVTFMKNNGVNLYTISVQNEPDYAHEWTWWTPQEILRFMRENAGSINARVIAPESFQYLKDLSDPILNDPQALANMDILGTHLYGTQISHFPYPLFKQKGAGKDLWMTEVYYPNSDNNSADRWPEALDVSHHIHNSMVEGDFQAYVWWYIRRSYGPMKEDGTISKRGYNMAHFSKFVRPGYVRIDATKNPNANVYVSAYKGDNKVVIVAINKSSTGVNQNFVLQNGSASQVSRWITSSSSNLQPGTNLNVTGNHFWAHLPAQSVTTFVANR
;
A
#
# COMPACT_ATOMS: atom_id res chain seq x y z
N MET A 1 -54.38 1.55 -87.55
CA MET A 1 -54.13 0.33 -88.33
C MET A 1 -53.66 -0.72 -87.34
N ILE A 2 -54.49 -1.65 -87.04
CA ILE A 2 -54.34 -3.10 -87.13
C ILE A 2 -53.20 -3.64 -86.24
N SER A 3 -53.60 -4.26 -85.17
CA SER A 3 -53.96 -5.67 -84.94
C SER A 3 -52.74 -6.40 -84.35
N CYS A 4 -52.74 -7.12 -83.31
CA CYS A 4 -53.44 -8.40 -83.03
C CYS A 4 -52.99 -8.90 -81.61
N VAL A 5 -53.89 -9.09 -80.82
CA VAL A 5 -54.17 -10.16 -79.85
C VAL A 5 -53.27 -11.40 -79.92
N LYS A 6 -52.77 -11.86 -78.82
CA LYS A 6 -52.86 -13.25 -78.35
C LYS A 6 -52.44 -13.36 -76.88
N LYS A 7 -53.46 -13.80 -76.08
CA LYS A 7 -53.19 -14.47 -74.81
C LYS A 7 -52.73 -15.91 -75.06
N PRO A 8 -51.91 -16.51 -74.19
CA PRO A 8 -52.50 -17.51 -73.34
C PRO A 8 -51.88 -17.76 -71.97
N ILE A 9 -52.70 -18.34 -71.15
CA ILE A 9 -52.51 -19.39 -70.16
C ILE A 9 -51.71 -19.09 -68.92
N CYS A 10 -52.50 -19.01 -67.83
CA CYS A 10 -52.04 -19.17 -66.45
C CYS A 10 -51.40 -20.54 -66.20
N VAL A 11 -50.23 -20.57 -65.64
CA VAL A 11 -49.74 -21.69 -64.85
C VAL A 11 -49.49 -21.16 -63.43
N LEU A 12 -50.24 -21.67 -62.48
CA LEU A 12 -50.15 -21.45 -61.07
C LEU A 12 -48.90 -22.19 -60.57
N LEU A 13 -47.81 -21.45 -60.26
CA LEU A 13 -46.69 -22.02 -59.54
C LEU A 13 -46.75 -21.58 -58.07
N VAL A 14 -47.10 -22.54 -57.22
CA VAL A 14 -47.13 -22.40 -55.77
C VAL A 14 -45.66 -22.38 -55.35
N CYS A 15 -45.15 -21.20 -55.03
CA CYS A 15 -43.87 -21.08 -54.34
C CYS A 15 -44.07 -21.28 -52.87
N PHE A 16 -43.62 -22.41 -52.35
CA PHE A 16 -43.40 -22.63 -50.93
C PHE A 16 -42.19 -21.74 -50.52
N THR A 17 -42.47 -20.63 -49.86
CA THR A 17 -41.45 -19.89 -49.14
C THR A 17 -41.11 -20.63 -47.85
N MET A 18 -40.00 -21.36 -47.87
CA MET A 18 -39.38 -21.79 -46.60
C MET A 18 -38.87 -20.56 -45.90
N LEU A 19 -39.56 -20.22 -44.79
CA LEU A 19 -39.05 -19.24 -43.82
C LEU A 19 -37.93 -19.92 -43.04
N SER A 20 -36.67 -19.74 -43.48
CA SER A 20 -35.52 -20.11 -42.65
C SER A 20 -35.44 -19.14 -41.47
N VAL A 21 -35.90 -19.60 -40.34
CA VAL A 21 -35.62 -18.97 -39.05
C VAL A 21 -34.11 -19.12 -38.84
N MET A 22 -33.37 -18.07 -39.11
CA MET A 22 -31.99 -17.98 -38.58
C MET A 22 -32.11 -17.88 -37.08
N LEU A 23 -31.88 -19.00 -36.39
CA LEU A 23 -31.52 -19.01 -35.00
C LEU A 23 -30.17 -18.28 -34.92
N THR A 24 -30.19 -17.02 -34.54
CA THR A 24 -28.98 -16.34 -34.07
C THR A 24 -28.60 -17.05 -32.79
N ASP A 25 -27.57 -17.86 -32.86
CA ASP A 25 -26.85 -18.31 -31.65
C ASP A 25 -26.57 -17.09 -30.81
N PRO A 26 -26.95 -17.09 -29.50
CA PRO A 26 -26.46 -16.06 -28.62
C PRO A 26 -24.94 -16.14 -28.70
N CYS A 27 -24.31 -15.05 -29.11
CA CYS A 27 -22.87 -14.89 -29.08
C CYS A 27 -22.41 -15.25 -27.66
N ALA A 28 -21.96 -16.49 -27.49
CA ALA A 28 -21.24 -16.88 -26.30
C ALA A 28 -20.00 -15.99 -26.32
N THR A 29 -19.98 -14.95 -25.49
CA THR A 29 -18.77 -14.23 -25.18
C THR A 29 -17.80 -15.29 -24.68
N GLU A 30 -16.83 -15.66 -25.50
CA GLU A 30 -15.71 -16.46 -25.03
C GLU A 30 -15.12 -15.70 -23.85
N VAL A 31 -15.37 -16.21 -22.65
CA VAL A 31 -14.63 -15.81 -21.48
C VAL A 31 -13.21 -16.32 -21.75
N LEU A 32 -12.34 -15.44 -22.21
CA LEU A 32 -10.93 -15.75 -22.36
C LEU A 32 -10.47 -16.31 -21.02
N ALA A 33 -10.09 -17.59 -21.03
CA ALA A 33 -9.53 -18.22 -19.84
C ALA A 33 -8.31 -17.41 -19.42
N ALA A 34 -8.28 -16.98 -18.14
CA ALA A 34 -7.13 -16.30 -17.60
C ALA A 34 -5.90 -17.21 -17.72
N SER A 35 -4.73 -16.61 -18.01
CA SER A 35 -3.47 -17.35 -17.95
C SER A 35 -3.26 -17.92 -16.54
N ASP A 36 -2.56 -19.03 -16.41
CA ASP A 36 -2.18 -19.57 -15.12
C ASP A 36 -1.40 -18.54 -14.31
N VAL A 37 -1.65 -18.47 -13.02
CA VAL A 37 -0.79 -17.79 -12.07
C VAL A 37 0.25 -18.78 -11.56
N THR A 38 1.48 -18.59 -11.97
CA THR A 38 2.62 -19.35 -11.43
C THR A 38 3.18 -18.60 -10.23
N VAL A 39 3.22 -19.27 -9.09
CA VAL A 39 3.83 -18.78 -7.84
C VAL A 39 5.12 -19.56 -7.60
N ASN A 40 6.28 -18.93 -7.72
CA ASN A 40 7.56 -19.58 -7.50
C ASN A 40 8.03 -19.39 -6.05
N VAL A 41 7.82 -20.41 -5.23
CA VAL A 41 8.06 -20.35 -3.78
C VAL A 41 9.54 -20.14 -3.43
N SER A 42 10.47 -20.48 -4.32
CA SER A 42 11.90 -20.30 -4.10
C SER A 42 12.48 -19.01 -4.69
N ALA A 43 11.70 -18.26 -5.46
CA ALA A 43 12.16 -16.99 -6.05
C ALA A 43 11.84 -15.80 -5.14
N GLU A 44 12.69 -15.57 -4.16
CA GLU A 44 12.52 -14.55 -3.14
C GLU A 44 12.76 -13.14 -3.66
N LYS A 45 11.96 -12.19 -3.21
CA LYS A 45 12.05 -10.76 -3.46
C LYS A 45 12.34 -10.03 -2.13
N GLN A 46 11.68 -8.91 -1.85
CA GLN A 46 11.90 -8.15 -0.62
C GLN A 46 11.28 -8.81 0.61
N VAL A 47 11.92 -8.60 1.76
CA VAL A 47 11.33 -8.89 3.07
C VAL A 47 10.30 -7.84 3.40
N ILE A 48 9.13 -8.25 3.86
CA ILE A 48 8.05 -7.36 4.26
C ILE A 48 8.23 -6.96 5.73
N ARG A 49 8.22 -5.66 6.01
CA ARG A 49 8.30 -5.13 7.38
C ARG A 49 6.91 -4.95 8.00
N GLY A 50 5.91 -4.62 7.20
CA GLY A 50 4.54 -4.55 7.67
C GLY A 50 3.68 -3.53 6.95
N PHE A 51 2.47 -3.40 7.49
CA PHE A 51 1.42 -2.50 7.03
C PHE A 51 0.83 -1.76 8.21
N GLY A 52 0.45 -0.52 8.02
CA GLY A 52 -0.13 0.24 9.11
C GLY A 52 -0.60 1.62 8.71
N GLY A 53 -0.55 2.53 9.65
CA GLY A 53 -0.97 3.91 9.43
C GLY A 53 -0.51 4.84 10.55
N MET A 54 -0.97 6.08 10.46
CA MET A 54 -0.63 7.14 11.40
C MET A 54 -1.73 7.38 12.41
N ASN A 55 -1.34 7.61 13.65
CA ASN A 55 -2.14 8.26 14.68
C ASN A 55 -1.55 9.64 14.96
N HIS A 56 -2.42 10.66 15.05
CA HIS A 56 -2.00 12.04 15.30
C HIS A 56 -2.90 12.68 16.36
N PRO A 57 -2.65 12.40 17.65
CA PRO A 57 -3.52 12.86 18.74
C PRO A 57 -3.74 14.37 18.79
N ALA A 58 -2.70 15.16 18.52
CA ALA A 58 -2.79 16.61 18.54
C ALA A 58 -3.62 17.17 17.36
N GLY A 59 -3.70 16.45 16.25
CA GLY A 59 -4.41 16.90 15.04
C GLY A 59 -5.87 16.49 14.99
N ILE A 60 -6.14 15.19 15.25
CA ILE A 60 -7.47 14.59 15.05
C ILE A 60 -8.02 13.86 16.28
N GLY A 61 -7.35 13.98 17.43
CA GLY A 61 -7.64 13.19 18.63
C GLY A 61 -7.01 11.80 18.60
N ASP A 62 -6.77 11.26 19.76
CA ASP A 62 -6.17 9.94 19.93
C ASP A 62 -7.16 8.82 19.62
N LEU A 63 -6.66 7.67 19.23
CA LEU A 63 -7.43 6.45 19.19
C LEU A 63 -7.87 6.07 20.62
N THR A 64 -9.11 5.63 20.76
CA THR A 64 -9.58 5.05 22.01
C THR A 64 -8.94 3.69 22.25
N ALA A 65 -9.02 3.17 23.48
CA ALA A 65 -8.50 1.84 23.80
C ALA A 65 -9.13 0.75 22.91
N ALA A 66 -10.43 0.81 22.64
CA ALA A 66 -11.10 -0.13 21.74
C ALA A 66 -10.62 0.02 20.29
N GLN A 67 -10.39 1.23 19.82
CA GLN A 67 -9.89 1.51 18.48
C GLN A 67 -8.44 1.04 18.29
N ARG A 68 -7.60 1.14 19.32
CA ARG A 68 -6.25 0.58 19.31
C ARG A 68 -6.27 -0.94 19.13
N GLU A 69 -7.15 -1.63 19.86
CA GLU A 69 -7.35 -3.08 19.71
C GLU A 69 -7.80 -3.43 18.30
N THR A 70 -8.74 -2.68 17.72
CA THR A 70 -9.19 -2.88 16.34
C THR A 70 -8.06 -2.65 15.32
N ALA A 71 -7.23 -1.64 15.53
CA ALA A 71 -6.14 -1.31 14.59
C ALA A 71 -5.01 -2.35 14.63
N PHE A 72 -4.53 -2.71 15.81
CA PHE A 72 -3.30 -3.49 15.97
C PHE A 72 -3.51 -4.95 16.33
N GLY A 73 -4.67 -5.33 16.84
CA GLY A 73 -5.02 -6.73 17.03
C GLY A 73 -5.18 -7.47 15.71
N ASN A 74 -4.95 -8.78 15.72
CA ASN A 74 -5.07 -9.63 14.53
C ASN A 74 -6.15 -10.72 14.65
N GLY A 75 -7.14 -10.47 15.49
CA GLY A 75 -8.32 -11.31 15.63
C GLY A 75 -9.45 -10.94 14.65
N GLN A 76 -10.62 -11.50 14.92
CA GLN A 76 -11.83 -11.16 14.16
C GLN A 76 -12.16 -9.66 14.34
N ASN A 77 -12.59 -9.00 13.25
CA ASN A 77 -12.89 -7.57 13.22
C ASN A 77 -11.73 -6.67 13.67
N GLN A 78 -10.52 -7.09 13.38
CA GLN A 78 -9.30 -6.33 13.64
C GLN A 78 -8.46 -6.22 12.36
N LEU A 79 -7.68 -5.14 12.25
CA LEU A 79 -6.94 -4.81 11.03
C LEU A 79 -5.56 -5.50 10.93
N GLY A 80 -5.02 -5.96 12.06
CA GLY A 80 -3.71 -6.58 12.09
C GLY A 80 -2.57 -5.65 11.69
N PHE A 81 -2.71 -4.33 11.90
CA PHE A 81 -1.63 -3.40 11.58
C PHE A 81 -0.40 -3.69 12.43
N SER A 82 0.74 -3.71 11.79
CA SER A 82 2.03 -4.04 12.38
C SER A 82 3.02 -2.88 12.37
N ILE A 83 2.60 -1.71 11.86
CA ILE A 83 3.37 -0.47 11.88
C ILE A 83 2.47 0.67 12.34
N LEU A 84 3.00 1.49 13.26
CA LEU A 84 2.39 2.75 13.66
C LEU A 84 3.35 3.88 13.36
N ARG A 85 2.86 4.90 12.64
CA ARG A 85 3.55 6.18 12.47
C ARG A 85 3.02 7.20 13.46
N ILE A 86 3.91 7.92 14.14
CA ILE A 86 3.59 8.98 15.09
C ILE A 86 4.27 10.28 14.72
N HIS A 87 3.86 11.37 15.34
CA HIS A 87 4.36 12.71 15.13
C HIS A 87 5.45 13.09 16.12
N VAL A 88 6.54 13.66 15.63
CA VAL A 88 7.52 14.37 16.47
C VAL A 88 7.10 15.83 16.54
N ASP A 89 6.34 16.19 17.58
CA ASP A 89 5.90 17.56 17.76
C ASP A 89 7.10 18.48 18.03
N GLU A 90 7.11 19.65 17.40
CA GLU A 90 8.12 20.69 17.63
C GLU A 90 8.12 21.22 19.06
N ASN A 91 6.97 21.12 19.74
CA ASN A 91 6.81 21.44 21.16
C ASN A 91 6.84 20.15 21.99
N ARG A 92 7.94 19.96 22.72
CA ARG A 92 8.13 18.77 23.55
C ARG A 92 7.08 18.60 24.65
N ASN A 93 6.33 19.63 25.01
CA ASN A 93 5.23 19.53 25.95
C ASN A 93 4.05 18.68 25.42
N ASN A 94 4.03 18.40 24.12
CA ASN A 94 3.01 17.57 23.47
C ASN A 94 3.45 16.11 23.29
N TRP A 95 4.70 15.78 23.52
CA TRP A 95 5.24 14.42 23.24
C TRP A 95 4.52 13.32 24.01
N TYR A 96 4.05 13.59 25.23
CA TYR A 96 3.32 12.61 26.05
C TYR A 96 2.07 12.05 25.35
N ARG A 97 1.48 12.81 24.44
CA ARG A 97 0.25 12.41 23.71
C ARG A 97 0.47 11.21 22.81
N GLU A 98 1.72 10.98 22.36
CA GLU A 98 2.06 9.88 21.48
C GLU A 98 2.27 8.54 22.21
N VAL A 99 2.34 8.55 23.55
CA VAL A 99 2.82 7.40 24.32
C VAL A 99 1.80 6.25 24.34
N GLU A 100 0.55 6.51 24.69
CA GLU A 100 -0.43 5.44 24.97
C GLU A 100 -0.77 4.59 23.76
N THR A 101 -1.01 5.18 22.60
CA THR A 101 -1.27 4.43 21.38
C THR A 101 -0.03 3.68 20.91
N ALA A 102 1.16 4.28 21.02
CA ALA A 102 2.41 3.61 20.70
C ALA A 102 2.66 2.37 21.58
N LYS A 103 2.40 2.46 22.87
CA LYS A 103 2.51 1.32 23.79
C LYS A 103 1.54 0.20 23.43
N SER A 104 0.31 0.55 23.09
CA SER A 104 -0.69 -0.43 22.64
C SER A 104 -0.27 -1.13 21.34
N ALA A 105 0.25 -0.37 20.38
CA ALA A 105 0.76 -0.94 19.12
C ALA A 105 1.89 -1.96 19.39
N ILE A 106 2.85 -1.59 20.23
CA ILE A 106 3.98 -2.47 20.61
C ILE A 106 3.49 -3.72 21.34
N LYS A 107 2.51 -3.60 22.21
CA LYS A 107 1.89 -4.73 22.92
C LYS A 107 1.35 -5.78 21.95
N HIS A 108 0.84 -5.35 20.80
CA HIS A 108 0.37 -6.23 19.72
C HIS A 108 1.47 -6.68 18.75
N GLY A 109 2.72 -6.30 18.99
CA GLY A 109 3.87 -6.68 18.17
C GLY A 109 4.17 -5.73 17.02
N ALA A 110 3.51 -4.57 16.95
CA ALA A 110 3.80 -3.57 15.95
C ALA A 110 5.12 -2.84 16.23
N ILE A 111 5.78 -2.37 15.18
CA ILE A 111 6.88 -1.41 15.28
C ILE A 111 6.34 0.01 15.16
N VAL A 112 7.01 0.96 15.81
CA VAL A 112 6.63 2.37 15.85
C VAL A 112 7.75 3.21 15.27
N PHE A 113 7.39 4.12 14.37
CA PHE A 113 8.31 5.13 13.87
C PHE A 113 7.69 6.52 13.91
N ALA A 114 8.54 7.54 13.90
CA ALA A 114 8.12 8.91 14.09
C ALA A 114 8.64 9.82 12.98
N SER A 115 7.83 10.81 12.60
CA SER A 115 8.21 11.83 11.61
C SER A 115 7.92 13.24 12.13
N PRO A 116 8.88 14.18 11.99
CA PRO A 116 8.68 15.60 12.28
C PRO A 116 8.16 16.36 11.05
N TRP A 117 7.31 17.38 11.28
CA TRP A 117 6.90 18.36 10.27
C TRP A 117 7.72 19.64 10.38
N ASN A 118 7.99 20.07 11.62
CA ASN A 118 8.76 21.26 11.91
C ASN A 118 9.82 20.97 12.99
N PRO A 119 11.00 21.60 12.89
CA PRO A 119 11.88 21.75 14.03
C PRO A 119 11.28 22.66 15.12
N PRO A 120 11.81 22.68 16.34
CA PRO A 120 11.49 23.72 17.32
C PRO A 120 11.56 25.13 16.73
N SER A 121 10.66 26.00 17.15
CA SER A 121 10.50 27.33 16.51
C SER A 121 11.76 28.20 16.56
N ASP A 122 12.59 28.06 17.58
CA ASP A 122 13.87 28.78 17.72
C ASP A 122 14.95 28.31 16.71
N MET A 123 14.75 27.14 16.10
CA MET A 123 15.64 26.58 15.07
C MET A 123 15.24 26.91 13.65
N VAL A 124 14.06 27.53 13.45
CA VAL A 124 13.47 27.79 12.14
C VAL A 124 13.64 29.26 11.77
N GLU A 125 13.90 29.52 10.50
CA GLU A 125 13.87 30.86 9.91
C GLU A 125 12.99 30.87 8.67
N THR A 126 12.46 32.06 8.33
CA THR A 126 11.78 32.27 7.05
C THR A 126 12.80 32.62 5.96
N PHE A 127 12.44 32.31 4.73
CA PHE A 127 13.23 32.67 3.56
C PHE A 127 12.31 32.90 2.35
N ASN A 128 12.86 33.52 1.33
CA ASN A 128 12.12 33.70 0.07
C ASN A 128 12.28 32.45 -0.82
N ARG A 129 11.19 31.68 -0.95
CA ARG A 129 11.14 30.55 -1.85
C ARG A 129 10.25 30.91 -3.04
N ASN A 130 10.89 31.30 -4.14
CA ASN A 130 10.20 31.64 -5.39
C ASN A 130 9.03 32.66 -5.21
N GLY A 131 9.24 33.68 -4.40
CA GLY A 131 8.23 34.71 -4.09
C GLY A 131 7.41 34.44 -2.83
N ASP A 132 7.44 33.24 -2.26
CA ASP A 132 6.87 32.96 -0.94
C ASP A 132 7.87 33.37 0.16
N THR A 133 7.62 34.52 0.80
CA THR A 133 8.46 35.04 1.86
C THR A 133 8.16 34.45 3.24
N SER A 134 7.10 33.62 3.33
CA SER A 134 6.71 32.92 4.55
C SER A 134 7.25 31.49 4.61
N ALA A 135 7.93 31.01 3.57
CA ALA A 135 8.54 29.71 3.53
C ALA A 135 9.53 29.55 4.68
N LYS A 136 9.54 28.35 5.30
CA LYS A 136 10.36 28.04 6.47
C LYS A 136 11.46 27.05 6.12
N ARG A 137 12.63 27.23 6.75
CA ARG A 137 13.71 26.26 6.73
C ARG A 137 14.41 26.17 8.08
N LEU A 138 15.09 25.04 8.31
CA LEU A 138 16.00 24.89 9.45
C LEU A 138 17.18 25.86 9.28
N LYS A 139 17.51 26.62 10.33
CA LYS A 139 18.68 27.47 10.33
C LYS A 139 19.95 26.64 10.10
N TYR A 140 20.86 27.14 9.27
CA TYR A 140 22.08 26.41 8.89
C TYR A 140 23.04 26.14 10.05
N ASP A 141 22.98 26.92 11.12
CA ASP A 141 23.75 26.71 12.34
C ASP A 141 23.04 25.86 13.39
N LYS A 142 21.85 25.31 13.07
CA LYS A 142 21.02 24.50 13.97
C LYS A 142 20.93 23.02 13.59
N TYR A 143 21.69 22.55 12.63
CA TYR A 143 21.64 21.15 12.19
C TYR A 143 22.00 20.17 13.32
N ALA A 144 23.07 20.44 14.07
CA ALA A 144 23.43 19.60 15.21
C ALA A 144 22.39 19.68 16.34
N ALA A 145 21.85 20.87 16.63
CA ALA A 145 20.79 21.03 17.63
C ALA A 145 19.51 20.29 17.22
N TYR A 146 19.19 20.27 15.94
CA TYR A 146 18.03 19.52 15.42
C TYR A 146 18.22 18.00 15.56
N ALA A 147 19.39 17.49 15.23
CA ALA A 147 19.70 16.07 15.48
C ALA A 147 19.55 15.73 16.98
N GLN A 148 19.96 16.62 17.87
CA GLN A 148 19.77 16.45 19.32
C GLN A 148 18.28 16.49 19.71
N HIS A 149 17.47 17.34 19.09
CA HIS A 149 16.02 17.35 19.29
C HIS A 149 15.39 16.00 18.93
N LEU A 150 15.78 15.40 17.82
CA LEU A 150 15.32 14.06 17.44
C LEU A 150 15.78 13.00 18.44
N ASN A 151 17.01 13.09 18.93
CA ASN A 151 17.50 12.21 20.00
C ASN A 151 16.75 12.38 21.31
N ASP A 152 16.40 13.61 21.67
CA ASP A 152 15.59 13.89 22.86
C ASP A 152 14.23 13.23 22.77
N PHE A 153 13.61 13.24 21.59
CA PHE A 153 12.34 12.51 21.35
C PHE A 153 12.51 11.00 21.49
N VAL A 154 13.54 10.43 20.88
CA VAL A 154 13.86 9.00 21.01
C VAL A 154 14.01 8.61 22.48
N THR A 155 14.76 9.40 23.25
CA THR A 155 14.99 9.17 24.67
C THR A 155 13.70 9.32 25.49
N PHE A 156 12.91 10.35 25.23
CA PHE A 156 11.60 10.54 25.90
C PHE A 156 10.69 9.34 25.70
N MET A 157 10.55 8.88 24.46
CA MET A 157 9.70 7.74 24.13
C MET A 157 10.20 6.46 24.82
N LYS A 158 11.52 6.22 24.80
CA LYS A 158 12.14 5.08 25.49
C LYS A 158 11.87 5.11 27.00
N ASN A 159 12.01 6.27 27.63
CA ASN A 159 11.75 6.45 29.07
C ASN A 159 10.26 6.24 29.43
N ASN A 160 9.36 6.33 28.45
CA ASN A 160 7.94 6.06 28.59
C ASN A 160 7.52 4.69 28.06
N GLY A 161 8.45 3.78 27.85
CA GLY A 161 8.19 2.40 27.44
C GLY A 161 7.99 2.20 25.93
N VAL A 162 8.40 3.15 25.10
CA VAL A 162 8.28 3.07 23.65
C VAL A 162 9.68 3.11 23.01
N ASN A 163 10.15 1.96 22.55
CA ASN A 163 11.36 1.88 21.74
C ASN A 163 11.00 2.14 20.27
N LEU A 164 11.36 3.30 19.76
CA LEU A 164 11.17 3.61 18.35
C LEU A 164 12.00 2.68 17.48
N TYR A 165 11.38 2.08 16.48
CA TYR A 165 12.10 1.31 15.48
C TYR A 165 12.97 2.20 14.59
N THR A 166 12.44 3.36 14.22
CA THR A 166 13.14 4.34 13.38
C THR A 166 12.54 5.74 13.56
N ILE A 167 13.28 6.76 13.15
CA ILE A 167 12.83 8.15 13.14
C ILE A 167 13.18 8.79 11.81
N SER A 168 12.28 9.61 11.28
CA SER A 168 12.49 10.38 10.06
C SER A 168 13.13 11.72 10.33
N VAL A 169 13.86 12.22 9.34
CA VAL A 169 14.46 13.56 9.38
C VAL A 169 13.43 14.64 9.15
N GLN A 170 12.52 14.45 8.21
CA GLN A 170 11.51 15.43 7.83
C GLN A 170 10.39 14.80 7.01
N ASN A 171 9.14 15.12 7.35
CA ASN A 171 7.99 14.82 6.51
C ASN A 171 7.95 15.74 5.30
N GLU A 172 7.84 15.18 4.11
CA GLU A 172 7.60 15.86 2.83
C GLU A 172 8.36 17.20 2.68
N PRO A 173 9.69 17.17 2.68
CA PRO A 173 10.51 18.39 2.60
C PRO A 173 10.34 19.15 1.28
N ASP A 174 9.74 18.51 0.29
CA ASP A 174 9.51 19.02 -1.07
C ASP A 174 8.07 19.46 -1.33
N TYR A 175 7.20 19.38 -0.32
CA TYR A 175 5.80 19.86 -0.36
C TYR A 175 5.42 20.56 0.95
N ALA A 176 6.27 21.42 1.45
CA ALA A 176 6.21 21.95 2.80
C ALA A 176 5.54 23.34 2.89
N HIS A 177 4.42 23.54 2.20
CA HIS A 177 3.71 24.82 2.20
C HIS A 177 3.25 25.27 3.61
N GLU A 178 3.01 24.31 4.51
CA GLU A 178 2.56 24.58 5.88
C GLU A 178 3.58 24.12 6.95
N TRP A 179 4.75 23.58 6.51
CA TRP A 179 5.80 23.15 7.43
C TRP A 179 7.19 23.56 6.96
N THR A 180 8.22 22.72 7.05
CA THR A 180 9.60 23.13 6.83
C THR A 180 10.18 22.52 5.56
N TRP A 181 10.65 23.37 4.65
CA TRP A 181 11.29 23.00 3.40
C TRP A 181 12.73 22.55 3.62
N TRP A 182 13.15 21.55 2.82
CA TRP A 182 14.54 21.17 2.66
C TRP A 182 14.84 20.97 1.17
N THR A 183 15.94 21.54 0.70
CA THR A 183 16.47 21.24 -0.63
C THR A 183 17.20 19.89 -0.62
N PRO A 184 17.44 19.28 -1.79
CA PRO A 184 18.28 18.07 -1.86
C PRO A 184 19.66 18.25 -1.22
N GLN A 185 20.28 19.42 -1.39
CA GLN A 185 21.60 19.72 -0.82
C GLN A 185 21.55 19.88 0.69
N GLU A 186 20.51 20.47 1.22
CA GLU A 186 20.30 20.62 2.66
C GLU A 186 20.10 19.26 3.34
N ILE A 187 19.28 18.38 2.75
CA ILE A 187 19.13 17.01 3.26
C ILE A 187 20.45 16.24 3.17
N LEU A 188 21.13 16.33 2.05
CA LEU A 188 22.43 15.67 1.87
C LEU A 188 23.41 16.10 2.95
N ARG A 189 23.51 17.41 3.22
CA ARG A 189 24.38 17.94 4.27
C ARG A 189 24.02 17.37 5.65
N PHE A 190 22.73 17.39 6.01
CA PHE A 190 22.28 16.85 7.29
C PHE A 190 22.59 15.36 7.41
N MET A 191 22.33 14.59 6.37
CA MET A 191 22.60 13.15 6.35
C MET A 191 24.09 12.85 6.47
N ARG A 192 24.95 13.63 5.83
CA ARG A 192 26.39 13.46 5.94
C ARG A 192 26.95 13.84 7.31
N GLU A 193 26.53 14.99 7.85
CA GLU A 193 27.21 15.65 8.97
C GLU A 193 26.52 15.39 10.32
N ASN A 194 25.22 15.11 10.35
CA ASN A 194 24.45 15.11 11.60
C ASN A 194 23.65 13.84 11.84
N ALA A 195 23.14 13.17 10.81
CA ALA A 195 22.28 12.00 10.98
C ALA A 195 22.97 10.85 11.73
N GLY A 196 24.27 10.70 11.60
CA GLY A 196 25.05 9.68 12.31
C GLY A 196 25.05 9.82 13.84
N SER A 197 24.67 10.99 14.39
CA SER A 197 24.53 11.21 15.83
C SER A 197 23.17 10.79 16.38
N ILE A 198 22.21 10.44 15.52
CA ILE A 198 20.87 10.00 15.93
C ILE A 198 20.95 8.57 16.45
N ASN A 199 20.44 8.34 17.66
CA ASN A 199 20.49 7.04 18.34
C ASN A 199 19.29 6.15 18.01
N ALA A 200 18.92 6.11 16.75
CA ALA A 200 17.87 5.25 16.19
C ALA A 200 18.17 5.04 14.71
N ARG A 201 17.52 4.05 14.08
CA ARG A 201 17.51 3.98 12.63
C ARG A 201 16.93 5.27 12.05
N VAL A 202 17.46 5.73 10.93
CA VAL A 202 17.08 7.00 10.31
C VAL A 202 16.39 6.76 8.98
N ILE A 203 15.22 7.38 8.81
CA ILE A 203 14.49 7.46 7.54
C ILE A 203 14.80 8.81 6.87
N ALA A 204 15.08 8.79 5.60
CA ALA A 204 15.13 9.95 4.72
C ALA A 204 14.77 9.54 3.28
N PRO A 205 14.32 10.47 2.41
CA PRO A 205 13.95 11.85 2.70
C PRO A 205 12.45 12.09 2.89
N GLU A 206 11.59 11.07 2.77
CA GLU A 206 10.13 11.18 2.79
C GLU A 206 9.57 12.22 1.79
N SER A 207 9.99 12.13 0.53
CA SER A 207 9.41 12.93 -0.56
C SER A 207 7.90 12.68 -0.65
N PHE A 208 7.10 13.73 -0.92
CA PHE A 208 5.65 13.57 -1.04
C PHE A 208 5.22 12.74 -2.27
N GLN A 209 6.04 12.73 -3.33
CA GLN A 209 5.71 12.14 -4.65
C GLN A 209 6.83 11.25 -5.19
N TYR A 210 7.69 10.74 -4.32
CA TYR A 210 8.82 9.89 -4.73
C TYR A 210 9.76 10.55 -5.73
N LEU A 211 10.05 11.84 -5.52
CA LEU A 211 10.97 12.60 -6.36
C LEU A 211 12.40 12.17 -6.05
N LYS A 212 13.08 11.60 -7.04
CA LYS A 212 14.41 10.98 -6.88
C LYS A 212 15.53 12.02 -6.69
N ASP A 213 15.32 13.27 -7.05
CA ASP A 213 16.27 14.35 -6.80
C ASP A 213 16.59 14.58 -5.32
N LEU A 214 15.66 14.21 -4.42
CA LEU A 214 15.91 14.24 -2.99
C LEU A 214 16.77 13.07 -2.49
N SER A 215 16.60 11.89 -3.07
CA SER A 215 17.23 10.66 -2.58
C SER A 215 18.48 10.25 -3.37
N ASP A 216 18.57 10.55 -4.67
CA ASP A 216 19.75 10.24 -5.49
C ASP A 216 21.07 10.77 -4.88
N PRO A 217 21.14 12.03 -4.38
CA PRO A 217 22.35 12.51 -3.75
C PRO A 217 22.79 11.71 -2.51
N ILE A 218 21.83 11.25 -1.70
CA ILE A 218 22.13 10.41 -0.53
C ILE A 218 22.70 9.06 -0.97
N LEU A 219 22.07 8.43 -1.97
CA LEU A 219 22.54 7.13 -2.49
C LEU A 219 23.92 7.23 -3.14
N ASN A 220 24.27 8.39 -3.71
CA ASN A 220 25.54 8.62 -4.38
C ASN A 220 26.65 9.12 -3.43
N ASP A 221 26.34 9.39 -2.17
CA ASP A 221 27.30 9.84 -1.17
C ASP A 221 27.50 8.75 -0.12
N PRO A 222 28.68 8.11 -0.06
CA PRO A 222 28.91 6.99 0.87
C PRO A 222 28.69 7.34 2.34
N GLN A 223 29.02 8.55 2.76
CA GLN A 223 28.85 8.99 4.15
C GLN A 223 27.38 9.22 4.49
N ALA A 224 26.64 9.89 3.63
CA ALA A 224 25.20 10.10 3.81
C ALA A 224 24.45 8.76 3.76
N LEU A 225 24.79 7.89 2.82
CA LEU A 225 24.17 6.56 2.70
C LEU A 225 24.44 5.71 3.94
N ALA A 226 25.65 5.75 4.51
CA ALA A 226 25.97 5.04 5.75
C ALA A 226 25.08 5.48 6.93
N ASN A 227 24.64 6.73 6.96
CA ASN A 227 23.81 7.30 8.01
C ASN A 227 22.30 7.16 7.76
N MET A 228 21.88 6.65 6.61
CA MET A 228 20.50 6.32 6.30
C MET A 228 20.27 4.82 6.43
N ASP A 229 19.26 4.42 7.18
CA ASP A 229 18.90 3.00 7.35
C ASP A 229 17.74 2.62 6.45
N ILE A 230 16.81 3.55 6.24
CA ILE A 230 15.58 3.34 5.48
C ILE A 230 15.38 4.52 4.53
N LEU A 231 15.22 4.21 3.24
CA LEU A 231 14.74 5.21 2.29
C LEU A 231 13.21 5.22 2.38
N GLY A 232 12.67 6.30 2.91
CA GLY A 232 11.22 6.53 3.05
C GLY A 232 10.71 7.47 1.98
N THR A 233 9.50 7.19 1.49
CA THR A 233 8.81 8.03 0.52
C THR A 233 7.31 7.94 0.66
N HIS A 234 6.61 8.92 0.10
CA HIS A 234 5.17 8.91 -0.13
C HIS A 234 4.89 8.74 -1.62
N LEU A 235 3.66 8.38 -1.98
CA LEU A 235 3.28 8.10 -3.36
C LEU A 235 2.13 8.97 -3.87
N TYR A 236 1.91 10.15 -3.28
CA TYR A 236 0.86 11.06 -3.72
C TYR A 236 1.08 11.51 -5.17
N GLY A 237 0.08 11.28 -6.03
CA GLY A 237 0.16 11.63 -7.44
C GLY A 237 1.28 10.95 -8.23
N THR A 238 1.89 9.90 -7.68
CA THR A 238 3.01 9.19 -8.31
C THR A 238 2.48 8.22 -9.36
N GLN A 239 2.95 8.34 -10.59
CA GLN A 239 2.64 7.41 -11.65
C GLN A 239 3.36 6.08 -11.41
N ILE A 240 2.72 4.97 -11.78
CA ILE A 240 3.28 3.62 -11.59
C ILE A 240 4.65 3.44 -12.25
N SER A 241 4.90 4.12 -13.37
CA SER A 241 6.21 4.12 -14.05
C SER A 241 7.34 4.68 -13.18
N HIS A 242 7.04 5.44 -12.13
CA HIS A 242 7.99 6.01 -11.19
C HIS A 242 8.14 5.18 -9.89
N PHE A 243 7.44 4.05 -9.76
CA PHE A 243 7.58 3.18 -8.60
C PHE A 243 8.92 2.45 -8.56
N PRO A 244 9.45 1.90 -9.68
CA PRO A 244 10.78 1.28 -9.66
C PRO A 244 11.88 2.29 -9.33
N TYR A 245 12.86 1.87 -8.54
CA TYR A 245 14.01 2.69 -8.20
C TYR A 245 15.33 1.95 -8.49
N PRO A 246 15.81 1.97 -9.75
CA PRO A 246 17.02 1.22 -10.13
C PRO A 246 18.26 1.62 -9.35
N LEU A 247 18.45 2.93 -9.07
CA LEU A 247 19.60 3.41 -8.29
C LEU A 247 19.60 2.86 -6.86
N PHE A 248 18.43 2.77 -6.23
CA PHE A 248 18.32 2.15 -4.91
C PHE A 248 18.70 0.66 -4.96
N LYS A 249 18.25 -0.07 -5.97
CA LYS A 249 18.66 -1.47 -6.16
C LYS A 249 20.16 -1.62 -6.31
N GLN A 250 20.79 -0.69 -7.00
CA GLN A 250 22.24 -0.70 -7.25
C GLN A 250 23.04 -0.34 -6.00
N LYS A 251 22.62 0.69 -5.25
CA LYS A 251 23.41 1.29 -4.16
C LYS A 251 22.86 1.08 -2.76
N GLY A 252 21.61 0.71 -2.62
CA GLY A 252 20.92 0.58 -1.34
C GLY A 252 21.04 -0.78 -0.67
N ALA A 253 22.04 -1.60 -0.98
CA ALA A 253 22.21 -2.90 -0.37
C ALA A 253 22.29 -2.80 1.16
N GLY A 254 21.50 -3.61 1.86
CA GLY A 254 21.41 -3.58 3.32
C GLY A 254 20.52 -2.46 3.89
N LYS A 255 19.95 -1.62 3.04
CA LYS A 255 18.98 -0.59 3.43
C LYS A 255 17.56 -1.07 3.14
N ASP A 256 16.59 -0.55 3.90
CA ASP A 256 15.18 -0.77 3.65
C ASP A 256 14.60 0.31 2.73
N LEU A 257 13.48 -0.03 2.08
CA LEU A 257 12.70 0.88 1.25
C LEU A 257 11.24 0.85 1.72
N TRP A 258 10.75 1.97 2.27
CA TRP A 258 9.42 2.06 2.86
C TRP A 258 8.55 3.12 2.18
N MET A 259 7.31 2.79 1.93
CA MET A 259 6.27 3.76 1.63
C MET A 259 5.65 4.22 2.95
N THR A 260 5.98 5.43 3.39
CA THR A 260 5.76 5.88 4.78
C THR A 260 4.50 6.68 5.00
N GLU A 261 3.81 7.08 3.94
CA GLU A 261 2.49 7.72 4.02
C GLU A 261 1.80 7.73 2.67
N VAL A 262 0.51 7.41 2.66
CA VAL A 262 -0.40 7.68 1.56
C VAL A 262 -1.84 7.52 2.01
N TYR A 263 -2.78 8.23 1.38
CA TYR A 263 -4.17 7.83 1.24
C TYR A 263 -4.47 7.63 -0.25
N TYR A 264 -5.33 6.70 -0.58
CA TYR A 264 -5.62 6.36 -1.97
C TYR A 264 -7.02 5.75 -2.10
N PRO A 265 -7.81 6.08 -3.15
CA PRO A 265 -7.47 6.95 -4.28
C PRO A 265 -7.65 8.46 -4.01
N ASN A 266 -8.33 8.83 -2.93
CA ASN A 266 -8.64 10.21 -2.57
C ASN A 266 -8.89 10.35 -1.06
N SER A 267 -9.03 11.60 -0.61
CA SER A 267 -9.42 11.97 0.75
C SER A 267 -10.83 12.55 0.82
N ASP A 268 -11.71 12.16 -0.08
CA ASP A 268 -13.09 12.62 -0.09
C ASP A 268 -13.79 12.27 1.22
N ASN A 269 -14.55 13.20 1.74
CA ASN A 269 -15.26 12.97 2.98
C ASN A 269 -16.28 11.83 2.83
N ASN A 270 -16.31 10.92 3.82
CA ASN A 270 -17.17 9.74 3.84
C ASN A 270 -17.00 8.77 2.64
N SER A 271 -15.80 8.71 2.07
CA SER A 271 -15.51 7.86 0.91
C SER A 271 -15.04 6.44 1.25
N ALA A 272 -14.79 6.16 2.52
CA ALA A 272 -14.11 4.93 2.93
C ALA A 272 -14.84 3.62 2.55
N ASP A 273 -16.18 3.67 2.42
CA ASP A 273 -17.01 2.51 2.09
C ASP A 273 -17.46 2.47 0.62
N ARG A 274 -17.07 3.43 -0.21
CA ARG A 274 -17.45 3.44 -1.63
C ARG A 274 -16.91 2.19 -2.34
N TRP A 275 -17.79 1.53 -3.08
CA TRP A 275 -17.44 0.35 -3.85
C TRP A 275 -17.86 0.51 -5.32
N PRO A 276 -17.03 0.15 -6.31
CA PRO A 276 -15.75 -0.59 -6.21
C PRO A 276 -14.52 0.26 -5.91
N GLU A 277 -14.64 1.55 -5.65
CA GLU A 277 -13.50 2.47 -5.43
C GLU A 277 -12.52 1.97 -4.36
N ALA A 278 -13.00 1.32 -3.30
CA ALA A 278 -12.14 0.79 -2.25
C ALA A 278 -11.16 -0.30 -2.73
N LEU A 279 -11.45 -0.98 -3.85
CA LEU A 279 -10.51 -1.91 -4.48
C LEU A 279 -9.23 -1.23 -4.96
N ASP A 280 -9.26 0.08 -5.20
CA ASP A 280 -8.08 0.83 -5.59
C ASP A 280 -7.03 0.82 -4.47
N VAL A 281 -7.43 0.66 -3.21
CA VAL A 281 -6.50 0.53 -2.08
C VAL A 281 -5.67 -0.76 -2.20
N SER A 282 -6.31 -1.91 -2.38
CA SER A 282 -5.58 -3.17 -2.54
C SER A 282 -4.74 -3.18 -3.83
N HIS A 283 -5.23 -2.56 -4.91
CA HIS A 283 -4.46 -2.42 -6.15
C HIS A 283 -3.23 -1.53 -5.96
N HIS A 284 -3.35 -0.45 -5.20
CA HIS A 284 -2.21 0.43 -4.88
C HIS A 284 -1.16 -0.28 -4.01
N ILE A 285 -1.60 -1.08 -3.04
CA ILE A 285 -0.69 -1.92 -2.26
C ILE A 285 0.01 -2.94 -3.16
N HIS A 286 -0.73 -3.62 -4.05
CA HIS A 286 -0.16 -4.53 -5.03
C HIS A 286 0.95 -3.86 -5.85
N ASN A 287 0.67 -2.69 -6.42
CA ASN A 287 1.66 -1.94 -7.20
C ASN A 287 2.87 -1.53 -6.36
N SER A 288 2.64 -1.12 -5.12
CA SER A 288 3.71 -0.75 -4.18
C SER A 288 4.64 -1.93 -3.91
N MET A 289 4.08 -3.11 -3.67
CA MET A 289 4.87 -4.33 -3.40
C MET A 289 5.57 -4.85 -4.66
N VAL A 290 4.85 -4.95 -5.78
CA VAL A 290 5.32 -5.65 -7.00
C VAL A 290 6.17 -4.74 -7.88
N GLU A 291 5.76 -3.50 -8.10
CA GLU A 291 6.47 -2.55 -8.97
C GLU A 291 7.45 -1.68 -8.19
N GLY A 292 7.11 -1.35 -6.95
CA GLY A 292 7.93 -0.49 -6.09
C GLY A 292 8.95 -1.23 -5.24
N ASP A 293 8.80 -2.54 -5.04
CA ASP A 293 9.61 -3.34 -4.11
C ASP A 293 9.61 -2.80 -2.66
N PHE A 294 8.57 -2.08 -2.27
CA PHE A 294 8.45 -1.55 -0.92
C PHE A 294 8.31 -2.67 0.11
N GLN A 295 8.93 -2.45 1.26
CA GLN A 295 8.91 -3.40 2.38
C GLN A 295 7.85 -3.04 3.42
N ALA A 296 7.34 -1.82 3.38
CA ALA A 296 6.29 -1.33 4.25
C ALA A 296 5.31 -0.47 3.45
N TYR A 297 4.05 -0.52 3.85
CA TYR A 297 3.00 0.34 3.31
C TYR A 297 2.24 0.96 4.47
N VAL A 298 2.35 2.28 4.64
CA VAL A 298 1.81 3.02 5.78
C VAL A 298 0.78 4.02 5.28
N TRP A 299 -0.45 3.82 5.73
CA TRP A 299 -1.55 4.74 5.45
C TRP A 299 -1.38 6.06 6.22
N TRP A 300 -2.08 7.12 5.77
CA TRP A 300 -2.25 8.35 6.54
C TRP A 300 -3.04 8.06 7.82
N TYR A 301 -3.97 8.89 8.22
CA TYR A 301 -4.74 8.68 9.46
C TYR A 301 -5.49 7.35 9.47
N ILE A 302 -5.21 6.51 10.46
CA ILE A 302 -5.89 5.22 10.66
C ILE A 302 -7.39 5.44 10.79
N ARG A 303 -7.81 6.40 11.64
CA ARG A 303 -9.22 6.73 11.82
C ARG A 303 -9.54 8.03 11.10
N ARG A 304 -10.31 7.94 10.04
CA ARG A 304 -10.81 9.07 9.25
C ARG A 304 -11.97 8.61 8.39
N SER A 305 -12.83 9.56 7.96
CA SER A 305 -13.98 9.25 7.09
C SER A 305 -13.61 8.66 5.72
N TYR A 306 -12.34 8.75 5.33
CA TYR A 306 -11.76 8.12 4.14
C TYR A 306 -10.69 7.07 4.48
N GLY A 307 -10.53 6.73 5.73
CA GLY A 307 -9.48 5.85 6.25
C GLY A 307 -9.90 4.39 6.40
N PRO A 308 -8.96 3.54 6.80
CA PRO A 308 -9.24 2.12 7.06
C PRO A 308 -10.18 1.91 8.25
N MET A 309 -10.20 2.83 9.19
CA MET A 309 -11.16 2.89 10.30
C MET A 309 -11.98 4.16 10.18
N LYS A 310 -13.30 4.06 10.25
CA LYS A 310 -14.20 5.22 10.22
C LYS A 310 -14.21 5.94 11.57
N GLU A 311 -14.79 7.12 11.63
CA GLU A 311 -14.82 7.95 12.84
C GLU A 311 -15.52 7.26 14.02
N ASP A 312 -16.44 6.34 13.76
CA ASP A 312 -17.13 5.52 14.78
C ASP A 312 -16.29 4.31 15.25
N GLY A 313 -15.08 4.11 14.73
CA GLY A 313 -14.20 3.02 15.08
C GLY A 313 -14.43 1.73 14.29
N THR A 314 -15.42 1.67 13.42
CA THR A 314 -15.66 0.48 12.59
C THR A 314 -14.72 0.42 11.39
N ILE A 315 -14.36 -0.78 10.97
CA ILE A 315 -13.51 -1.00 9.80
C ILE A 315 -14.29 -0.64 8.53
N SER A 316 -13.68 0.13 7.65
CA SER A 316 -14.24 0.50 6.37
C SER A 316 -13.91 -0.52 5.27
N LYS A 317 -14.55 -0.40 4.10
CA LYS A 317 -14.17 -1.16 2.90
C LYS A 317 -12.70 -0.95 2.53
N ARG A 318 -12.18 0.26 2.66
CA ARG A 318 -10.74 0.54 2.48
C ARG A 318 -9.89 -0.20 3.53
N GLY A 319 -10.36 -0.27 4.76
CA GLY A 319 -9.72 -1.03 5.83
C GLY A 319 -9.69 -2.53 5.55
N TYR A 320 -10.78 -3.10 5.09
CA TYR A 320 -10.80 -4.51 4.69
C TYR A 320 -9.87 -4.80 3.52
N ASN A 321 -9.74 -3.89 2.55
CA ASN A 321 -8.76 -4.03 1.48
C ASN A 321 -7.32 -4.07 2.02
N MET A 322 -6.97 -3.19 2.96
CA MET A 322 -5.67 -3.25 3.63
C MET A 322 -5.48 -4.55 4.41
N ALA A 323 -6.53 -5.01 5.09
CA ALA A 323 -6.50 -6.21 5.92
C ALA A 323 -6.20 -7.49 5.13
N HIS A 324 -6.52 -7.54 3.84
CA HIS A 324 -6.11 -8.65 2.95
C HIS A 324 -4.60 -8.82 2.88
N PHE A 325 -3.85 -7.75 3.15
CA PHE A 325 -2.39 -7.79 3.27
C PHE A 325 -1.96 -7.86 4.73
N SER A 326 -2.36 -6.92 5.55
CA SER A 326 -1.84 -6.74 6.92
C SER A 326 -2.09 -7.92 7.84
N LYS A 327 -3.24 -8.59 7.71
CA LYS A 327 -3.59 -9.73 8.57
C LYS A 327 -2.86 -11.03 8.21
N PHE A 328 -2.48 -11.18 6.96
CA PHE A 328 -1.96 -12.44 6.42
C PHE A 328 -0.49 -12.38 6.03
N VAL A 329 -0.04 -11.24 5.53
CA VAL A 329 1.37 -10.98 5.21
C VAL A 329 2.01 -10.33 6.44
N ARG A 330 2.58 -11.17 7.30
CA ARG A 330 3.08 -10.73 8.60
C ARG A 330 4.53 -10.26 8.51
N PRO A 331 4.99 -9.43 9.48
CA PRO A 331 6.38 -8.96 9.52
C PRO A 331 7.38 -10.11 9.39
N GLY A 332 8.36 -9.96 8.52
CA GLY A 332 9.37 -10.97 8.25
C GLY A 332 9.03 -11.93 7.10
N TYR A 333 7.80 -11.93 6.61
CA TYR A 333 7.47 -12.65 5.39
C TYR A 333 8.22 -12.06 4.20
N VAL A 334 8.46 -12.89 3.19
CA VAL A 334 9.19 -12.50 1.99
C VAL A 334 8.24 -12.54 0.80
N ARG A 335 8.20 -11.48 0.01
CA ARG A 335 7.49 -11.54 -1.28
C ARG A 335 8.22 -12.52 -2.20
N ILE A 336 7.47 -13.32 -2.94
CA ILE A 336 7.97 -14.28 -3.89
C ILE A 336 7.45 -13.98 -5.29
N ASP A 337 8.15 -14.47 -6.31
CA ASP A 337 7.76 -14.24 -7.69
C ASP A 337 6.42 -14.90 -8.01
N ALA A 338 5.56 -14.16 -8.67
CA ALA A 338 4.26 -14.64 -9.14
C ALA A 338 3.86 -13.93 -10.43
N THR A 339 3.06 -14.60 -11.25
CA THR A 339 2.40 -13.96 -12.39
C THR A 339 1.53 -12.82 -11.87
N LYS A 340 1.97 -11.57 -12.11
CA LYS A 340 1.37 -10.38 -11.48
C LYS A 340 0.05 -9.94 -12.12
N ASN A 341 -0.16 -10.30 -13.40
CA ASN A 341 -1.30 -9.83 -14.18
C ASN A 341 -1.72 -10.91 -15.19
N PRO A 342 -2.46 -11.96 -14.73
CA PRO A 342 -2.84 -13.08 -15.59
C PRO A 342 -3.87 -12.70 -16.66
N ASN A 343 -4.60 -11.62 -16.45
CA ASN A 343 -5.38 -10.93 -17.48
C ASN A 343 -5.47 -9.43 -17.16
N ALA A 344 -6.07 -8.64 -18.02
CA ALA A 344 -6.04 -7.18 -17.97
C ALA A 344 -6.55 -6.56 -16.67
N ASN A 345 -7.42 -7.25 -15.92
CA ASN A 345 -8.08 -6.70 -14.73
C ASN A 345 -7.85 -7.54 -13.46
N VAL A 346 -6.97 -8.52 -13.52
CA VAL A 346 -6.61 -9.36 -12.37
C VAL A 346 -5.17 -9.11 -11.98
N TYR A 347 -4.94 -8.85 -10.69
CA TYR A 347 -3.63 -8.51 -10.14
C TYR A 347 -3.33 -9.46 -9.00
N VAL A 348 -2.15 -10.08 -9.01
CA VAL A 348 -1.76 -11.10 -8.05
C VAL A 348 -0.38 -10.81 -7.50
N SER A 349 -0.24 -10.94 -6.18
CA SER A 349 1.05 -10.96 -5.50
C SER A 349 1.11 -12.13 -4.51
N ALA A 350 2.31 -12.58 -4.20
CA ALA A 350 2.50 -13.74 -3.34
C ALA A 350 3.66 -13.52 -2.36
N TYR A 351 3.52 -14.15 -1.20
CA TYR A 351 4.43 -14.01 -0.07
C TYR A 351 4.58 -15.35 0.64
N LYS A 352 5.68 -15.56 1.34
CA LYS A 352 5.87 -16.76 2.18
C LYS A 352 6.42 -16.42 3.55
N GLY A 353 6.06 -17.21 4.53
CA GLY A 353 6.55 -17.15 5.91
C GLY A 353 5.77 -18.13 6.79
N ASP A 354 6.34 -18.56 7.89
CA ASP A 354 5.70 -19.46 8.87
C ASP A 354 5.12 -20.75 8.23
N ASN A 355 5.84 -21.34 7.29
CA ASN A 355 5.39 -22.51 6.50
C ASN A 355 4.09 -22.26 5.72
N LYS A 356 3.85 -21.04 5.31
CA LYS A 356 2.67 -20.63 4.52
C LYS A 356 3.10 -19.93 3.26
N VAL A 357 2.26 -20.05 2.24
CA VAL A 357 2.24 -19.16 1.07
C VAL A 357 0.96 -18.38 1.13
N VAL A 358 1.07 -17.05 1.07
CA VAL A 358 -0.06 -16.11 1.04
C VAL A 358 -0.14 -15.54 -0.37
N ILE A 359 -1.31 -15.62 -0.99
CA ILE A 359 -1.57 -15.08 -2.32
C ILE A 359 -2.72 -14.10 -2.21
N VAL A 360 -2.52 -12.87 -2.69
CA VAL A 360 -3.57 -11.86 -2.77
C VAL A 360 -3.92 -11.64 -4.22
N ALA A 361 -5.18 -11.90 -4.59
CA ALA A 361 -5.70 -11.76 -5.94
C ALA A 361 -6.82 -10.73 -5.98
N ILE A 362 -6.68 -9.74 -6.85
CA ILE A 362 -7.61 -8.63 -7.03
C ILE A 362 -8.25 -8.78 -8.41
N ASN A 363 -9.58 -8.88 -8.46
CA ASN A 363 -10.35 -8.86 -9.70
C ASN A 363 -11.12 -7.54 -9.80
N LYS A 364 -10.65 -6.64 -10.64
CA LYS A 364 -11.30 -5.33 -10.88
C LYS A 364 -12.34 -5.37 -12.00
N SER A 365 -12.49 -6.50 -12.67
CA SER A 365 -13.50 -6.61 -13.75
C SER A 365 -14.92 -6.73 -13.19
N SER A 366 -15.90 -6.44 -14.01
CA SER A 366 -17.32 -6.58 -13.69
C SER A 366 -17.82 -8.03 -13.81
N THR A 367 -16.95 -8.97 -14.17
CA THR A 367 -17.25 -10.40 -14.31
C THR A 367 -16.35 -11.23 -13.43
N GLY A 368 -16.85 -12.37 -12.93
CA GLY A 368 -16.04 -13.34 -12.21
C GLY A 368 -15.02 -14.01 -13.13
N VAL A 369 -13.91 -14.43 -12.55
CA VAL A 369 -12.81 -15.11 -13.26
C VAL A 369 -12.51 -16.42 -12.56
N ASN A 370 -12.44 -17.52 -13.31
CA ASN A 370 -11.88 -18.79 -12.83
C ASN A 370 -10.39 -18.79 -13.07
N GLN A 371 -9.62 -18.87 -12.00
CA GLN A 371 -8.17 -18.74 -12.02
C GLN A 371 -7.50 -20.03 -11.54
N ASN A 372 -6.56 -20.52 -12.32
CA ASN A 372 -5.64 -21.59 -11.90
C ASN A 372 -4.39 -20.95 -11.27
N PHE A 373 -3.99 -21.49 -10.11
CA PHE A 373 -2.77 -21.15 -9.38
C PHE A 373 -1.86 -22.36 -9.35
N VAL A 374 -0.60 -22.18 -9.76
CA VAL A 374 0.41 -23.24 -9.82
C VAL A 374 1.55 -22.89 -8.86
N LEU A 375 1.80 -23.75 -7.88
CA LEU A 375 2.90 -23.60 -6.92
C LEU A 375 4.16 -24.27 -7.48
N GLN A 376 5.11 -23.49 -7.93
CA GLN A 376 6.43 -23.98 -8.33
C GLN A 376 7.37 -24.04 -7.12
N ASN A 377 8.17 -25.11 -7.04
CA ASN A 377 9.16 -25.31 -5.98
C ASN A 377 8.54 -25.30 -4.58
N GLY A 378 7.30 -25.72 -4.47
CA GLY A 378 6.57 -25.82 -3.22
C GLY A 378 5.33 -26.68 -3.36
N SER A 379 4.76 -27.06 -2.24
CA SER A 379 3.55 -27.86 -2.18
C SER A 379 2.65 -27.35 -1.06
N ALA A 380 1.38 -27.65 -1.16
CA ALA A 380 0.41 -27.42 -0.10
C ALA A 380 -0.65 -28.52 -0.17
N SER A 381 -1.26 -28.83 0.97
CA SER A 381 -2.34 -29.83 1.04
C SER A 381 -3.72 -29.21 0.88
N GLN A 382 -3.90 -27.97 1.38
CA GLN A 382 -5.17 -27.29 1.39
C GLN A 382 -4.94 -25.78 1.39
N VAL A 383 -5.89 -25.05 0.83
CA VAL A 383 -5.86 -23.59 0.74
C VAL A 383 -7.11 -23.03 1.41
N SER A 384 -6.91 -22.18 2.40
CA SER A 384 -7.96 -21.35 3.00
C SER A 384 -8.10 -20.04 2.24
N ARG A 385 -9.27 -19.43 2.25
CA ARG A 385 -9.51 -18.17 1.54
C ARG A 385 -10.46 -17.24 2.27
N TRP A 386 -10.27 -15.95 2.05
CA TRP A 386 -11.11 -14.86 2.54
C TRP A 386 -11.39 -13.89 1.40
N ILE A 387 -12.62 -13.39 1.33
CA ILE A 387 -13.10 -12.57 0.20
C ILE A 387 -13.70 -11.28 0.74
N THR A 388 -13.35 -10.16 0.11
CA THR A 388 -14.04 -8.88 0.26
C THR A 388 -14.61 -8.44 -1.09
N SER A 389 -15.89 -8.06 -1.08
CA SER A 389 -16.62 -7.54 -2.23
C SER A 389 -17.55 -6.43 -1.76
N SER A 390 -18.49 -6.00 -2.61
CA SER A 390 -19.53 -5.04 -2.18
C SER A 390 -20.36 -5.56 -1.01
N SER A 391 -20.58 -6.88 -0.94
CA SER A 391 -21.47 -7.55 0.02
C SER A 391 -20.76 -8.39 1.08
N SER A 392 -19.44 -8.53 1.02
CA SER A 392 -18.66 -9.34 1.96
C SER A 392 -17.41 -8.62 2.44
N ASN A 393 -17.04 -8.88 3.67
CA ASN A 393 -15.88 -8.26 4.35
C ASN A 393 -15.03 -9.37 4.97
N LEU A 394 -13.89 -9.69 4.36
CA LEU A 394 -13.01 -10.79 4.79
C LEU A 394 -13.83 -12.06 5.12
N GLN A 395 -14.79 -12.37 4.27
CA GLN A 395 -15.67 -13.52 4.46
C GLN A 395 -14.88 -14.80 4.21
N PRO A 396 -14.77 -15.72 5.17
CA PRO A 396 -14.19 -17.03 4.94
C PRO A 396 -14.96 -17.78 3.86
N GLY A 397 -14.25 -18.33 2.89
CA GLY A 397 -14.80 -19.22 1.89
C GLY A 397 -14.51 -20.68 2.20
N THR A 398 -15.10 -21.57 1.41
CA THR A 398 -14.80 -23.00 1.48
C THR A 398 -13.32 -23.22 1.15
N ASN A 399 -12.65 -24.07 1.92
CA ASN A 399 -11.27 -24.47 1.64
C ASN A 399 -11.18 -25.15 0.27
N LEU A 400 -10.08 -24.92 -0.41
CA LEU A 400 -9.80 -25.47 -1.73
C LEU A 400 -8.78 -26.62 -1.62
N ASN A 401 -9.01 -27.67 -2.39
CA ASN A 401 -8.07 -28.77 -2.48
C ASN A 401 -6.98 -28.45 -3.49
N VAL A 402 -5.75 -28.85 -3.18
CA VAL A 402 -4.62 -28.79 -4.09
C VAL A 402 -4.47 -30.15 -4.75
N THR A 403 -4.43 -30.16 -6.07
CA THR A 403 -4.20 -31.37 -6.87
C THR A 403 -2.82 -31.26 -7.52
N GLY A 404 -1.92 -32.14 -7.13
CA GLY A 404 -0.51 -31.98 -7.52
C GLY A 404 0.07 -30.71 -6.88
N ASN A 405 0.38 -29.72 -7.71
CA ASN A 405 0.90 -28.43 -7.28
C ASN A 405 -0.01 -27.25 -7.67
N HIS A 406 -1.27 -27.50 -8.00
CA HIS A 406 -2.18 -26.45 -8.45
C HIS A 406 -3.55 -26.51 -7.78
N PHE A 407 -4.23 -25.36 -7.76
CA PHE A 407 -5.62 -25.26 -7.35
C PHE A 407 -6.36 -24.22 -8.21
N TRP A 408 -7.65 -24.44 -8.37
CA TRP A 408 -8.56 -23.54 -9.05
C TRP A 408 -9.39 -22.75 -8.05
N ALA A 409 -9.56 -21.46 -8.31
CA ALA A 409 -10.45 -20.62 -7.53
C ALA A 409 -11.26 -19.70 -8.42
N HIS A 410 -12.51 -19.51 -8.05
CA HIS A 410 -13.34 -18.46 -8.61
C HIS A 410 -13.00 -17.13 -7.91
N LEU A 411 -12.65 -16.11 -8.68
CA LEU A 411 -12.46 -14.74 -8.22
C LEU A 411 -13.71 -13.95 -8.57
N PRO A 412 -14.56 -13.60 -7.58
CA PRO A 412 -15.79 -12.86 -7.89
C PRO A 412 -15.50 -11.52 -8.57
N ALA A 413 -16.46 -11.01 -9.34
CA ALA A 413 -16.38 -9.68 -9.93
C ALA A 413 -16.12 -8.62 -8.85
N GLN A 414 -15.26 -7.65 -9.14
CA GLN A 414 -14.97 -6.53 -8.25
C GLN A 414 -14.73 -6.98 -6.80
N SER A 415 -13.71 -7.80 -6.62
CA SER A 415 -13.37 -8.39 -5.33
C SER A 415 -11.87 -8.49 -5.11
N VAL A 416 -11.50 -8.70 -3.87
CA VAL A 416 -10.17 -9.11 -3.46
C VAL A 416 -10.27 -10.38 -2.64
N THR A 417 -9.40 -11.35 -2.94
CA THR A 417 -9.33 -12.65 -2.25
C THR A 417 -7.91 -12.89 -1.76
N THR A 418 -7.78 -13.26 -0.49
CA THR A 418 -6.52 -13.75 0.06
C THR A 418 -6.60 -15.26 0.24
N PHE A 419 -5.61 -15.96 -0.30
CA PHE A 419 -5.42 -17.40 -0.13
C PHE A 419 -4.26 -17.66 0.80
N VAL A 420 -4.42 -18.61 1.70
CA VAL A 420 -3.35 -19.09 2.58
C VAL A 420 -3.19 -20.59 2.35
N ALA A 421 -2.06 -20.96 1.76
CA ALA A 421 -1.67 -22.33 1.52
C ALA A 421 -0.69 -22.79 2.62
N ASN A 422 -1.08 -23.79 3.41
CA ASN A 422 -0.21 -24.38 4.40
C ASN A 422 0.74 -25.39 3.70
N ARG A 423 2.03 -25.26 3.96
CA ARG A 423 3.11 -26.07 3.37
C ARG A 423 3.46 -27.26 4.25
#